data_30016290a3e070e323ff4a13dd0b274e
#
_entry.id   30016290a3e070e323ff4a13dd0b274e
#
_cell.length_a   1.000
_cell.length_b   1.000
_cell.length_c   1.000
_cell.angle_alpha   90.00
_cell.angle_beta   90.00
_cell.angle_gamma   90.00
#
_symmetry.space_group_name_H-M   'P 1'
#
loop_
_entity.id
_entity.type
_entity.pdbx_description
1 polymer ?
#
loop_
_entity_poly.entity_id
_entity_poly.type
_entity_poly.pdbx_seq_one_letter_code
_entity_poly.pdbx_strand_id
1 'polypeptide(L)'
;SNERQCLQIDSLINEGVDLLVVSPNDYHALNGSLQHARDKNIPIIFFDRTTAMKDYTAYIGGDNVEAGRKMAEYAAMLCRDSVKTDGRRPIVLEMSGPSDMSPAVERHSGFSETMKQYPSIEYHHVPGKWSYDDCKRIMQRWLKDGKIVDIVFCHSDLVAFGAYEAAKEFHKEHDIRFLGIDGLPGEGIDAVQKGQLSASYIYPTHGEEVIALALRILEGKPFERVNNMKSFVVTPQNVADISLSSNSLMKQNQYLATIQSKLETYLGFYHIQRSLLIVAFLVILLLAVAVATTWRAVKVTRRANRRMRELNDEQTRFFTNASHQLRTP
;
A
#
# COMPACT_ATOMS: atom_id res chain seq x y z
N SER A 1 -7.70 -12.91 -5.04
CA SER A 1 -7.46 -14.17 -5.79
C SER A 1 -6.51 -13.90 -6.95
N ASN A 2 -5.86 -14.93 -7.44
CA ASN A 2 -4.94 -14.88 -8.57
C ASN A 2 -5.64 -14.38 -9.83
N GLU A 3 -6.86 -14.87 -10.12
CA GLU A 3 -7.69 -14.40 -11.24
C GLU A 3 -7.92 -12.89 -11.21
N ARG A 4 -8.24 -12.33 -10.02
CA ARG A 4 -8.42 -10.89 -9.89
C ARG A 4 -7.13 -10.13 -10.19
N GLN A 5 -5.98 -10.63 -9.77
CA GLN A 5 -4.70 -9.98 -10.04
C GLN A 5 -4.35 -10.05 -11.54
N CYS A 6 -4.62 -11.16 -12.23
CA CYS A 6 -4.49 -11.26 -13.68
C CYS A 6 -5.36 -10.21 -14.40
N LEU A 7 -6.65 -10.12 -14.04
CA LEU A 7 -7.55 -9.13 -14.61
C LEU A 7 -7.08 -7.68 -14.38
N GLN A 8 -6.53 -7.38 -13.22
CA GLN A 8 -5.98 -6.06 -12.92
C GLN A 8 -4.76 -5.74 -13.79
N ILE A 9 -3.83 -6.70 -13.95
CA ILE A 9 -2.66 -6.56 -14.82
C ILE A 9 -3.12 -6.33 -16.27
N ASP A 10 -4.03 -7.15 -16.78
CA ASP A 10 -4.53 -7.04 -18.16
C ASP A 10 -5.29 -5.72 -18.39
N SER A 11 -6.05 -5.22 -17.40
CA SER A 11 -6.68 -3.90 -17.47
C SER A 11 -5.65 -2.78 -17.62
N LEU A 12 -4.63 -2.76 -16.78
CA LEU A 12 -3.56 -1.75 -16.83
C LEU A 12 -2.81 -1.79 -18.17
N ILE A 13 -2.54 -3.00 -18.70
CA ILE A 13 -1.92 -3.18 -20.01
C ILE A 13 -2.79 -2.57 -21.12
N ASN A 14 -4.12 -2.78 -21.06
CA ASN A 14 -5.07 -2.25 -22.04
C ASN A 14 -5.24 -0.72 -21.90
N GLU A 15 -5.08 -0.16 -20.72
CA GLU A 15 -5.06 1.29 -20.47
C GLU A 15 -3.77 1.96 -20.98
N GLY A 16 -2.74 1.18 -21.34
CA GLY A 16 -1.50 1.67 -21.92
C GLY A 16 -0.55 2.27 -20.91
N VAL A 17 -0.38 1.63 -19.76
CA VAL A 17 0.60 2.07 -18.74
C VAL A 17 2.04 1.92 -19.26
N ASP A 18 2.92 2.81 -18.83
CA ASP A 18 4.32 2.85 -19.26
C ASP A 18 5.21 1.85 -18.50
N LEU A 19 4.78 1.36 -17.33
CA LEU A 19 5.50 0.41 -16.49
C LEU A 19 4.53 -0.25 -15.50
N LEU A 20 4.79 -1.52 -15.17
CA LEU A 20 4.06 -2.26 -14.14
C LEU A 20 4.95 -2.52 -12.92
N VAL A 21 4.44 -2.22 -11.72
CA VAL A 21 4.99 -2.69 -10.45
C VAL A 21 4.05 -3.75 -9.90
N VAL A 22 4.54 -4.98 -9.73
CA VAL A 22 3.73 -6.13 -9.37
C VAL A 22 4.32 -6.84 -8.15
N SER A 23 3.50 -7.04 -7.11
CA SER A 23 3.79 -7.97 -6.01
C SER A 23 2.94 -9.24 -6.23
N PRO A 24 3.50 -10.32 -6.78
CA PRO A 24 2.72 -11.49 -7.19
C PRO A 24 2.12 -12.24 -5.99
N ASN A 25 0.85 -12.63 -6.09
CA ASN A 25 0.20 -13.47 -5.08
C ASN A 25 0.61 -14.95 -5.18
N ASP A 26 1.11 -15.37 -6.34
CA ASP A 26 1.40 -16.75 -6.65
C ASP A 26 2.60 -16.85 -7.59
N TYR A 27 3.37 -17.93 -7.45
CA TYR A 27 4.61 -18.11 -8.20
C TYR A 27 4.39 -18.42 -9.69
N HIS A 28 3.26 -18.98 -10.09
CA HIS A 28 2.96 -19.42 -11.46
C HIS A 28 1.73 -18.76 -12.09
N ALA A 29 0.72 -18.45 -11.30
CA ALA A 29 -0.62 -18.11 -11.81
C ALA A 29 -0.66 -16.84 -12.68
N LEU A 30 0.28 -15.90 -12.49
CA LEU A 30 0.29 -14.63 -13.22
C LEU A 30 1.11 -14.64 -14.51
N ASN A 31 1.80 -15.73 -14.81
CA ASN A 31 2.77 -15.80 -15.92
C ASN A 31 2.15 -15.40 -17.28
N GLY A 32 0.88 -15.75 -17.53
CA GLY A 32 0.18 -15.37 -18.78
C GLY A 32 0.00 -13.87 -18.96
N SER A 33 -0.54 -13.19 -17.95
CA SER A 33 -0.73 -11.73 -17.97
C SER A 33 0.60 -10.97 -17.98
N LEU A 34 1.62 -11.48 -17.26
CA LEU A 34 2.95 -10.90 -17.26
C LEU A 34 3.63 -11.06 -18.64
N GLN A 35 3.45 -12.22 -19.31
CA GLN A 35 3.94 -12.40 -20.67
C GLN A 35 3.26 -11.42 -21.65
N HIS A 36 1.97 -11.20 -21.52
CA HIS A 36 1.23 -10.20 -22.31
C HIS A 36 1.82 -8.79 -22.14
N ALA A 37 2.21 -8.38 -20.92
CA ALA A 37 2.92 -7.12 -20.70
C ALA A 37 4.27 -7.07 -21.43
N ARG A 38 5.04 -8.16 -21.37
CA ARG A 38 6.33 -8.28 -22.10
C ARG A 38 6.18 -8.19 -23.60
N ASP A 39 5.17 -8.84 -24.16
CA ASP A 39 4.88 -8.82 -25.61
C ASP A 39 4.55 -7.40 -26.09
N LYS A 40 4.04 -6.55 -25.20
CA LYS A 40 3.80 -5.12 -25.45
C LYS A 40 4.98 -4.22 -25.06
N ASN A 41 6.13 -4.78 -24.70
CA ASN A 41 7.33 -4.07 -24.24
C ASN A 41 7.10 -3.19 -23.01
N ILE A 42 6.14 -3.52 -22.15
CA ILE A 42 5.91 -2.82 -20.87
C ILE A 42 6.90 -3.35 -19.84
N PRO A 43 7.76 -2.50 -19.26
CA PRO A 43 8.69 -2.89 -18.20
C PRO A 43 7.95 -3.42 -16.99
N ILE A 44 8.49 -4.49 -16.35
CA ILE A 44 7.92 -5.11 -15.15
C ILE A 44 8.93 -5.02 -14.03
N ILE A 45 8.54 -4.37 -12.93
CA ILE A 45 9.25 -4.42 -11.65
C ILE A 45 8.51 -5.40 -10.74
N PHE A 46 9.18 -6.44 -10.29
CA PHE A 46 8.69 -7.24 -9.17
C PHE A 46 9.04 -6.56 -7.85
N PHE A 47 8.04 -6.43 -6.99
CA PHE A 47 8.20 -5.88 -5.65
C PHE A 47 7.89 -6.94 -4.60
N ASP A 48 8.82 -7.10 -3.65
CA ASP A 48 8.70 -8.03 -2.52
C ASP A 48 8.69 -9.52 -2.91
N ARG A 49 7.98 -9.88 -3.97
CA ARG A 49 7.78 -11.26 -4.42
C ARG A 49 8.17 -11.43 -5.88
N THR A 50 8.54 -12.65 -6.24
CA THR A 50 8.86 -13.03 -7.61
C THR A 50 7.92 -14.13 -8.12
N THR A 51 8.02 -14.41 -9.43
CA THR A 51 7.32 -15.55 -10.07
C THR A 51 8.34 -16.46 -10.75
N ALA A 52 7.86 -17.58 -11.32
CA ALA A 52 8.67 -18.44 -12.17
C ALA A 52 9.19 -17.73 -13.43
N MET A 53 8.60 -16.61 -13.83
CA MET A 53 9.01 -15.82 -14.97
C MET A 53 10.41 -15.25 -14.78
N LYS A 54 11.30 -15.54 -15.73
CA LYS A 54 12.70 -15.05 -15.68
C LYS A 54 12.90 -13.74 -16.45
N ASP A 55 12.01 -13.43 -17.38
CA ASP A 55 12.10 -12.22 -18.23
C ASP A 55 11.30 -11.05 -17.63
N TYR A 56 11.82 -10.48 -16.55
CA TYR A 56 11.33 -9.26 -15.92
C TYR A 56 12.40 -8.16 -15.97
N THR A 57 11.99 -6.91 -15.86
CA THR A 57 12.90 -5.75 -15.98
C THR A 57 13.75 -5.59 -14.72
N ALA A 58 13.13 -5.54 -13.54
CA ALA A 58 13.84 -5.43 -12.28
C ALA A 58 13.06 -6.09 -11.12
N TYR A 59 13.78 -6.44 -10.07
CA TYR A 59 13.26 -6.81 -8.76
C TYR A 59 13.73 -5.81 -7.73
N ILE A 60 12.86 -5.49 -6.78
CA ILE A 60 13.19 -4.69 -5.60
C ILE A 60 12.44 -5.22 -4.39
N GLY A 61 13.14 -5.46 -3.28
CA GLY A 61 12.54 -6.01 -2.05
C GLY A 61 13.58 -6.51 -1.08
N GLY A 62 13.13 -7.16 -0.02
CA GLY A 62 14.02 -7.84 0.92
C GLY A 62 14.62 -9.10 0.31
N ASP A 63 15.81 -9.47 0.79
CA ASP A 63 16.44 -10.75 0.47
C ASP A 63 15.88 -11.85 1.39
N ASN A 64 14.93 -12.62 0.88
CA ASN A 64 14.28 -13.68 1.66
C ASN A 64 15.20 -14.87 1.95
N VAL A 65 16.16 -15.17 1.06
CA VAL A 65 17.16 -16.22 1.31
C VAL A 65 18.09 -15.77 2.44
N GLU A 66 18.54 -14.52 2.40
CA GLU A 66 19.36 -13.93 3.46
C GLU A 66 18.61 -13.86 4.80
N ALA A 67 17.31 -13.50 4.79
CA ALA A 67 16.48 -13.51 5.98
C ALA A 67 16.43 -14.90 6.62
N GLY A 68 16.15 -15.94 5.84
CA GLY A 68 16.18 -17.33 6.29
C GLY A 68 17.55 -17.74 6.84
N ARG A 69 18.62 -17.43 6.13
CA ARG A 69 20.01 -17.70 6.54
C ARG A 69 20.35 -17.04 7.88
N LYS A 70 20.04 -15.74 8.04
CA LYS A 70 20.29 -14.99 9.28
C LYS A 70 19.53 -15.56 10.48
N MET A 71 18.28 -15.95 10.27
CA MET A 71 17.48 -16.53 11.33
C MET A 71 17.98 -17.93 11.73
N ALA A 72 18.50 -18.73 10.77
CA ALA A 72 19.14 -20.02 11.07
C ALA A 72 20.46 -19.85 11.84
N GLU A 73 21.31 -18.89 11.45
CA GLU A 73 22.53 -18.55 12.18
C GLU A 73 22.21 -18.13 13.63
N TYR A 74 21.17 -17.31 13.81
CA TYR A 74 20.74 -16.89 15.13
C TYR A 74 20.16 -18.04 15.96
N ALA A 75 19.36 -18.92 15.35
CA ALA A 75 18.87 -20.13 16.01
C ALA A 75 20.04 -21.04 16.46
N ALA A 76 21.02 -21.26 15.60
CA ALA A 76 22.20 -22.06 15.92
C ALA A 76 23.03 -21.43 17.07
N MET A 77 23.15 -20.10 17.09
CA MET A 77 23.80 -19.40 18.21
C MET A 77 23.05 -19.64 19.52
N LEU A 78 21.73 -19.51 19.54
CA LEU A 78 20.90 -19.78 20.73
C LEU A 78 20.99 -21.23 21.20
N CYS A 79 21.10 -22.18 20.27
CA CYS A 79 21.30 -23.60 20.59
C CYS A 79 22.65 -23.84 21.28
N ARG A 80 23.71 -23.20 20.82
CA ARG A 80 25.07 -23.30 21.40
C ARG A 80 25.14 -22.74 22.81
N ASP A 81 24.44 -21.63 23.05
CA ASP A 81 24.42 -20.94 24.34
C ASP A 81 23.51 -21.66 25.38
N SER A 82 22.68 -22.62 24.91
CA SER A 82 21.76 -23.42 25.73
C SER A 82 22.30 -24.83 25.90
N VAL A 83 23.24 -25.02 26.85
CA VAL A 83 23.73 -26.37 27.17
C VAL A 83 22.58 -27.18 27.77
N LYS A 84 22.21 -28.27 27.09
CA LYS A 84 21.18 -29.22 27.59
C LYS A 84 21.77 -30.15 28.63
N THR A 85 21.22 -30.08 29.86
CA THR A 85 21.68 -30.89 31.00
C THR A 85 21.38 -32.38 30.84
N ASP A 86 20.41 -32.70 29.95
CA ASP A 86 20.02 -34.10 29.63
C ASP A 86 20.82 -34.71 28.48
N GLY A 87 21.80 -33.98 27.91
CA GLY A 87 22.67 -34.45 26.84
C GLY A 87 21.99 -34.65 25.47
N ARG A 88 20.71 -34.27 25.32
CA ARG A 88 20.03 -34.33 24.02
C ARG A 88 20.46 -33.20 23.09
N ARG A 89 20.32 -33.40 21.79
CA ARG A 89 20.50 -32.35 20.79
C ARG A 89 19.40 -31.30 20.92
N PRO A 90 19.71 -30.03 20.74
CA PRO A 90 18.67 -29.00 20.60
C PRO A 90 17.78 -29.29 19.38
N ILE A 91 16.48 -28.98 19.52
CA ILE A 91 15.48 -29.21 18.49
C ILE A 91 14.96 -27.88 17.95
N VAL A 92 15.10 -27.66 16.66
CA VAL A 92 14.61 -26.48 15.95
C VAL A 92 13.47 -26.89 15.02
N LEU A 93 12.33 -26.24 15.16
CA LEU A 93 11.16 -26.40 14.32
C LEU A 93 10.95 -25.18 13.46
N GLU A 94 10.98 -25.34 12.15
CA GLU A 94 10.59 -24.32 11.18
C GLU A 94 9.11 -24.49 10.80
N MET A 95 8.35 -23.41 10.89
CA MET A 95 6.98 -23.30 10.38
C MET A 95 6.96 -22.32 9.21
N SER A 96 6.98 -22.85 7.98
CA SER A 96 7.06 -22.03 6.78
C SER A 96 5.69 -21.52 6.31
N GLY A 97 5.70 -20.55 5.39
CA GLY A 97 4.54 -20.17 4.61
C GLY A 97 4.21 -21.17 3.50
N PRO A 98 3.19 -20.88 2.66
CA PRO A 98 2.79 -21.73 1.55
C PRO A 98 3.89 -21.88 0.50
N SER A 99 4.02 -23.08 -0.06
CA SER A 99 5.08 -23.41 -1.05
C SER A 99 4.83 -22.81 -2.45
N ASP A 100 3.68 -22.22 -2.70
CA ASP A 100 3.32 -21.48 -3.92
C ASP A 100 3.67 -19.98 -3.87
N MET A 101 4.33 -19.54 -2.79
CA MET A 101 4.78 -18.16 -2.60
C MET A 101 6.29 -18.07 -2.52
N SER A 102 6.91 -17.23 -3.37
CA SER A 102 8.36 -17.07 -3.43
C SER A 102 9.02 -16.74 -2.08
N PRO A 103 8.50 -15.84 -1.22
CA PRO A 103 9.14 -15.57 0.06
C PRO A 103 9.19 -16.78 0.99
N ALA A 104 8.17 -17.65 0.96
CA ALA A 104 8.16 -18.84 1.78
C ALA A 104 9.21 -19.86 1.32
N VAL A 105 9.32 -20.09 0.01
CA VAL A 105 10.32 -20.97 -0.60
C VAL A 105 11.74 -20.45 -0.34
N GLU A 106 11.97 -19.15 -0.52
CA GLU A 106 13.28 -18.51 -0.38
C GLU A 106 13.73 -18.50 1.09
N ARG A 107 12.85 -18.11 2.05
CA ARG A 107 13.12 -18.16 3.50
C ARG A 107 13.45 -19.58 3.95
N HIS A 108 12.66 -20.58 3.50
CA HIS A 108 12.93 -21.98 3.78
C HIS A 108 14.28 -22.44 3.21
N SER A 109 14.58 -22.09 1.96
CA SER A 109 15.85 -22.43 1.34
C SER A 109 17.04 -21.88 2.15
N GLY A 110 17.00 -20.58 2.48
CA GLY A 110 18.05 -19.94 3.29
C GLY A 110 18.21 -20.58 4.67
N PHE A 111 17.09 -20.87 5.35
CA PHE A 111 17.10 -21.48 6.67
C PHE A 111 17.59 -22.92 6.64
N SER A 112 16.99 -23.75 5.79
CA SER A 112 17.30 -25.19 5.74
C SER A 112 18.74 -25.48 5.28
N GLU A 113 19.23 -24.75 4.25
CA GLU A 113 20.61 -24.90 3.80
C GLU A 113 21.62 -24.51 4.88
N THR A 114 21.31 -23.49 5.67
CA THR A 114 22.16 -23.07 6.79
C THR A 114 22.11 -24.10 7.93
N MET A 115 20.94 -24.63 8.28
CA MET A 115 20.79 -25.64 9.32
C MET A 115 21.59 -26.93 9.04
N LYS A 116 21.81 -27.29 7.77
CA LYS A 116 22.67 -28.42 7.38
C LYS A 116 24.12 -28.32 7.87
N GLN A 117 24.59 -27.07 8.12
CA GLN A 117 25.93 -26.80 8.63
C GLN A 117 26.08 -27.09 10.14
N TYR A 118 24.94 -27.30 10.82
CA TYR A 118 24.88 -27.56 12.27
C TYR A 118 24.32 -28.97 12.59
N PRO A 119 25.05 -30.06 12.30
CA PRO A 119 24.54 -31.45 12.47
C PRO A 119 24.27 -31.82 13.93
N SER A 120 24.76 -31.03 14.89
CA SER A 120 24.45 -31.19 16.31
C SER A 120 23.05 -30.73 16.69
N ILE A 121 22.33 -30.03 15.79
CA ILE A 121 20.95 -29.60 15.97
C ILE A 121 20.01 -30.54 15.24
N GLU A 122 18.94 -30.93 15.91
CA GLU A 122 17.85 -31.65 15.27
C GLU A 122 16.88 -30.65 14.64
N TYR A 123 16.70 -30.73 13.33
CA TYR A 123 15.89 -29.77 12.58
C TYR A 123 14.67 -30.44 11.96
N HIS A 124 13.52 -29.81 12.17
CA HIS A 124 12.23 -30.20 11.61
C HIS A 124 11.59 -29.04 10.84
N HIS A 125 10.93 -29.35 9.74
CA HIS A 125 10.17 -28.41 8.94
C HIS A 125 8.71 -28.83 8.80
N VAL A 126 7.80 -27.91 9.04
CA VAL A 126 6.36 -28.09 8.84
C VAL A 126 5.82 -26.93 7.99
N PRO A 127 5.30 -27.22 6.78
CA PRO A 127 4.68 -26.20 5.95
C PRO A 127 3.35 -25.74 6.56
N GLY A 128 3.11 -24.44 6.54
CA GLY A 128 1.89 -23.79 7.03
C GLY A 128 1.24 -22.91 5.96
N LYS A 129 0.22 -22.15 6.38
CA LYS A 129 -0.60 -21.30 5.49
C LYS A 129 -0.41 -19.79 5.73
N TRP A 130 0.66 -19.36 6.38
CA TRP A 130 0.87 -17.96 6.78
C TRP A 130 -0.30 -17.38 7.59
N SER A 131 -0.89 -18.17 8.45
CA SER A 131 -2.02 -17.82 9.27
C SER A 131 -1.70 -18.06 10.74
N TYR A 132 -2.05 -17.11 11.59
CA TYR A 132 -1.96 -17.22 13.05
C TYR A 132 -2.62 -18.52 13.56
N ASP A 133 -3.87 -18.77 13.13
CA ASP A 133 -4.65 -19.94 13.59
C ASP A 133 -4.05 -21.27 13.09
N ASP A 134 -3.49 -21.28 11.89
CA ASP A 134 -2.87 -22.49 11.35
C ASP A 134 -1.61 -22.86 12.12
N CYS A 135 -0.75 -21.86 12.37
CA CYS A 135 0.48 -22.07 13.12
C CYS A 135 0.18 -22.44 14.58
N LYS A 136 -0.80 -21.80 15.19
CA LYS A 136 -1.28 -22.16 16.52
C LYS A 136 -1.72 -23.62 16.58
N ARG A 137 -2.49 -24.11 15.61
CA ARG A 137 -2.91 -25.52 15.52
C ARG A 137 -1.75 -26.49 15.29
N ILE A 138 -0.77 -26.12 14.46
CA ILE A 138 0.44 -26.92 14.23
C ILE A 138 1.20 -27.07 15.54
N MET A 139 1.42 -25.99 16.26
CA MET A 139 2.15 -25.99 17.54
C MET A 139 1.39 -26.74 18.64
N GLN A 140 0.06 -26.55 18.75
CA GLN A 140 -0.79 -27.31 19.68
C GLN A 140 -0.68 -28.81 19.43
N ARG A 141 -0.73 -29.26 18.17
CA ARG A 141 -0.56 -30.67 17.81
C ARG A 141 0.81 -31.17 18.19
N TRP A 142 1.87 -30.41 17.87
CA TRP A 142 3.25 -30.75 18.20
C TRP A 142 3.42 -31.01 19.69
N LEU A 143 2.92 -30.11 20.54
CA LEU A 143 3.02 -30.23 21.99
C LEU A 143 2.10 -31.32 22.56
N LYS A 144 0.89 -31.49 22.02
CA LYS A 144 -0.05 -32.55 22.42
C LYS A 144 0.48 -33.93 22.15
N ASP A 145 1.25 -34.10 21.07
CA ASP A 145 1.94 -35.35 20.71
C ASP A 145 3.15 -35.65 21.63
N GLY A 146 3.42 -34.82 22.63
CA GLY A 146 4.56 -34.96 23.55
C GLY A 146 5.90 -34.62 22.92
N LYS A 147 5.94 -34.03 21.75
CA LYS A 147 7.19 -33.67 21.06
C LYS A 147 7.83 -32.46 21.73
N ILE A 148 9.13 -32.53 21.90
CA ILE A 148 9.95 -31.47 22.46
C ILE A 148 10.37 -30.50 21.32
N VAL A 149 10.55 -29.21 21.63
CA VAL A 149 11.14 -28.22 20.75
C VAL A 149 11.81 -27.13 21.60
N ASP A 150 12.95 -26.66 21.20
CA ASP A 150 13.70 -25.61 21.89
C ASP A 150 13.55 -24.26 21.20
N ILE A 151 13.50 -24.27 19.87
CA ILE A 151 13.38 -23.06 19.06
C ILE A 151 12.33 -23.30 17.97
N VAL A 152 11.41 -22.34 17.84
CA VAL A 152 10.43 -22.30 16.75
C VAL A 152 10.73 -21.10 15.88
N PHE A 153 11.09 -21.33 14.63
CA PHE A 153 11.22 -20.31 13.61
C PHE A 153 9.99 -20.25 12.74
N CYS A 154 9.38 -19.08 12.64
CA CYS A 154 8.20 -18.82 11.83
C CYS A 154 8.52 -17.77 10.75
N HIS A 155 7.95 -17.96 9.56
CA HIS A 155 8.20 -17.08 8.42
C HIS A 155 7.55 -15.70 8.52
N SER A 156 6.81 -15.39 9.58
CA SER A 156 6.39 -14.05 9.95
C SER A 156 6.16 -13.93 11.46
N ASP A 157 6.14 -12.71 11.98
CA ASP A 157 5.87 -12.44 13.40
C ASP A 157 4.44 -12.83 13.78
N LEU A 158 3.46 -12.57 12.90
CA LEU A 158 2.06 -12.97 13.11
C LEU A 158 1.93 -14.49 13.31
N VAL A 159 2.66 -15.27 12.52
CA VAL A 159 2.68 -16.73 12.61
C VAL A 159 3.39 -17.16 13.90
N ALA A 160 4.47 -16.48 14.27
CA ALA A 160 5.20 -16.75 15.53
C ALA A 160 4.34 -16.48 16.77
N PHE A 161 3.47 -15.47 16.74
CA PHE A 161 2.50 -15.22 17.80
C PHE A 161 1.52 -16.40 17.97
N GLY A 162 1.07 -17.00 16.89
CA GLY A 162 0.23 -18.19 16.95
C GLY A 162 0.93 -19.37 17.66
N ALA A 163 2.21 -19.60 17.32
CA ALA A 163 3.02 -20.63 17.99
C ALA A 163 3.26 -20.30 19.48
N TYR A 164 3.56 -19.04 19.81
CA TYR A 164 3.74 -18.57 21.18
C TYR A 164 2.46 -18.78 22.03
N GLU A 165 1.30 -18.39 21.52
CA GLU A 165 0.04 -18.58 22.24
C GLU A 165 -0.32 -20.06 22.44
N ALA A 166 -0.02 -20.92 21.46
CA ALA A 166 -0.15 -22.35 21.66
C ALA A 166 0.78 -22.86 22.76
N ALA A 167 2.04 -22.44 22.79
CA ALA A 167 2.98 -22.83 23.85
C ALA A 167 2.50 -22.37 25.23
N LYS A 168 1.93 -21.19 25.33
CA LYS A 168 1.36 -20.63 26.55
C LYS A 168 0.19 -21.48 27.09
N GLU A 169 -0.67 -22.02 26.24
CA GLU A 169 -1.73 -22.95 26.63
C GLU A 169 -1.19 -24.24 27.30
N PHE A 170 0.05 -24.62 26.95
CA PHE A 170 0.75 -25.76 27.53
C PHE A 170 1.77 -25.37 28.61
N HIS A 171 1.82 -24.12 29.05
CA HIS A 171 2.80 -23.58 29.99
C HIS A 171 4.25 -23.80 29.56
N LYS A 172 4.52 -23.64 28.26
CA LYS A 172 5.84 -23.86 27.62
C LYS A 172 6.42 -22.60 26.99
N GLU A 173 5.76 -21.45 27.11
CA GLU A 173 6.16 -20.20 26.50
C GLU A 173 7.53 -19.68 26.97
N HIS A 174 7.97 -20.11 28.15
CA HIS A 174 9.30 -19.77 28.71
C HIS A 174 10.37 -20.82 28.40
N ASP A 175 9.97 -22.03 28.04
CA ASP A 175 10.89 -23.14 27.70
C ASP A 175 11.34 -23.06 26.25
N ILE A 176 10.52 -22.43 25.38
CA ILE A 176 10.68 -22.37 23.92
C ILE A 176 11.03 -20.96 23.48
N ARG A 177 11.95 -20.83 22.56
CA ARG A 177 12.32 -19.57 21.95
C ARG A 177 11.64 -19.40 20.60
N PHE A 178 11.00 -18.27 20.38
CA PHE A 178 10.26 -17.99 19.14
C PHE A 178 11.02 -16.96 18.31
N LEU A 179 11.16 -17.25 17.02
CA LEU A 179 11.82 -16.40 16.03
C LEU A 179 10.83 -16.06 14.93
N GLY A 180 10.79 -14.79 14.50
CA GLY A 180 9.92 -14.30 13.47
C GLY A 180 10.63 -13.55 12.35
N ILE A 181 9.88 -13.13 11.37
CA ILE A 181 10.27 -12.18 10.32
C ILE A 181 9.14 -11.15 10.22
N ASP A 182 9.43 -9.96 9.89
CA ASP A 182 8.73 -8.72 9.55
C ASP A 182 9.29 -7.57 10.39
N GLY A 183 9.45 -7.75 11.70
CA GLY A 183 10.08 -6.77 12.58
C GLY A 183 9.38 -5.41 12.56
N LEU A 184 8.04 -5.40 12.47
CA LEU A 184 7.28 -4.16 12.41
C LEU A 184 7.20 -3.48 13.78
N PRO A 185 7.28 -2.13 13.82
CA PRO A 185 6.99 -1.36 15.02
C PRO A 185 5.55 -1.59 15.50
N GLY A 186 5.37 -1.73 16.82
CA GLY A 186 4.06 -2.07 17.41
C GLY A 186 3.73 -3.56 17.36
N GLU A 187 4.51 -4.37 16.66
CA GLU A 187 4.31 -5.81 16.48
C GLU A 187 5.59 -6.59 16.85
N GLY A 188 6.38 -6.99 15.87
CA GLY A 188 7.58 -7.83 16.07
C GLY A 188 8.64 -7.18 16.96
N ILE A 189 8.95 -5.87 16.77
CA ILE A 189 9.89 -5.13 17.63
C ILE A 189 9.40 -5.13 19.07
N ASP A 190 8.14 -4.82 19.29
CA ASP A 190 7.53 -4.78 20.63
C ASP A 190 7.49 -6.17 21.27
N ALA A 191 7.25 -7.22 20.48
CA ALA A 191 7.26 -8.59 20.97
C ALA A 191 8.64 -9.06 21.41
N VAL A 192 9.71 -8.64 20.72
CA VAL A 192 11.09 -8.87 21.16
C VAL A 192 11.37 -8.11 22.45
N GLN A 193 10.93 -6.87 22.54
CA GLN A 193 11.10 -6.05 23.76
C GLN A 193 10.37 -6.65 24.97
N LYS A 194 9.18 -7.25 24.76
CA LYS A 194 8.38 -7.92 25.79
C LYS A 194 8.84 -9.36 26.10
N GLY A 195 9.82 -9.89 25.37
CA GLY A 195 10.31 -11.26 25.53
C GLY A 195 9.36 -12.34 24.99
N GLN A 196 8.35 -11.98 24.20
CA GLN A 196 7.48 -12.94 23.52
C GLN A 196 8.17 -13.59 22.32
N LEU A 197 8.99 -12.81 21.60
CA LEU A 197 9.90 -13.28 20.57
C LEU A 197 11.34 -13.15 21.08
N SER A 198 12.18 -14.12 20.75
CA SER A 198 13.62 -14.05 21.02
C SER A 198 14.36 -13.27 19.95
N ALA A 199 13.81 -13.18 18.73
CA ALA A 199 14.26 -12.29 17.67
C ALA A 199 13.20 -12.17 16.57
N SER A 200 13.30 -11.08 15.80
CA SER A 200 12.59 -10.90 14.53
C SER A 200 13.54 -10.29 13.50
N TYR A 201 13.48 -10.75 12.26
CA TYR A 201 14.20 -10.13 11.14
C TYR A 201 13.36 -8.98 10.59
N ILE A 202 13.88 -7.75 10.58
CA ILE A 202 13.19 -6.63 9.94
C ILE A 202 13.12 -6.90 8.44
N TYR A 203 11.90 -6.95 7.90
CA TYR A 203 11.70 -7.07 6.46
C TYR A 203 11.45 -5.69 5.85
N PRO A 204 12.32 -5.21 4.93
CA PRO A 204 12.22 -3.85 4.41
C PRO A 204 11.08 -3.70 3.41
N THR A 205 10.30 -2.61 3.53
CA THR A 205 9.15 -2.30 2.68
C THR A 205 9.18 -0.86 2.17
N HIS A 206 10.36 -0.36 1.79
CA HIS A 206 10.58 1.05 1.38
C HIS A 206 9.96 1.36 0.01
N GLY A 207 8.71 1.85 0.00
CA GLY A 207 7.99 2.19 -1.22
C GLY A 207 8.63 3.31 -2.05
N GLU A 208 9.34 4.24 -1.41
CA GLU A 208 10.09 5.32 -2.06
C GLU A 208 11.18 4.81 -3.00
N GLU A 209 11.87 3.73 -2.63
CA GLU A 209 12.90 3.11 -3.47
C GLU A 209 12.29 2.44 -4.71
N VAL A 210 11.07 1.88 -4.58
CA VAL A 210 10.32 1.31 -5.72
C VAL A 210 9.99 2.39 -6.74
N ILE A 211 9.50 3.53 -6.29
CA ILE A 211 9.17 4.67 -7.16
C ILE A 211 10.44 5.25 -7.81
N ALA A 212 11.52 5.38 -7.04
CA ALA A 212 12.80 5.86 -7.58
C ALA A 212 13.34 4.92 -8.68
N LEU A 213 13.24 3.59 -8.49
CA LEU A 213 13.62 2.61 -9.50
C LEU A 213 12.74 2.70 -10.74
N ALA A 214 11.42 2.81 -10.58
CA ALA A 214 10.48 2.95 -11.68
C ALA A 214 10.79 4.18 -12.53
N LEU A 215 11.03 5.34 -11.91
CA LEU A 215 11.40 6.57 -12.61
C LEU A 215 12.73 6.43 -13.36
N ARG A 216 13.75 5.79 -12.77
CA ARG A 216 15.04 5.53 -13.44
C ARG A 216 14.87 4.70 -14.70
N ILE A 217 14.02 3.65 -14.65
CA ILE A 217 13.74 2.78 -15.80
C ILE A 217 13.04 3.59 -16.89
N LEU A 218 12.00 4.36 -16.56
CA LEU A 218 11.24 5.18 -17.53
C LEU A 218 12.10 6.29 -18.16
N GLU A 219 13.05 6.84 -17.41
CA GLU A 219 14.01 7.85 -17.91
C GLU A 219 15.18 7.25 -18.70
N GLY A 220 15.24 5.92 -18.86
CA GLY A 220 16.35 5.23 -19.53
C GLY A 220 17.71 5.34 -18.82
N LYS A 221 17.70 5.62 -17.51
CA LYS A 221 18.90 5.71 -16.68
C LYS A 221 19.39 4.32 -16.27
N PRO A 222 20.69 4.13 -16.00
CA PRO A 222 21.23 2.87 -15.53
C PRO A 222 20.59 2.44 -14.21
N PHE A 223 20.26 1.14 -14.07
CA PHE A 223 19.71 0.52 -12.87
C PHE A 223 20.23 -0.90 -12.69
N GLU A 224 20.20 -1.36 -11.46
CA GLU A 224 20.48 -2.78 -11.15
C GLU A 224 19.21 -3.60 -11.37
N ARG A 225 19.37 -4.81 -11.91
CA ARG A 225 18.25 -5.72 -12.15
C ARG A 225 17.68 -6.29 -10.86
N VAL A 226 18.52 -6.53 -9.85
CA VAL A 226 18.14 -7.04 -8.53
C VAL A 226 18.57 -6.04 -7.49
N ASN A 227 17.59 -5.46 -6.79
CA ASN A 227 17.79 -4.43 -5.76
C ASN A 227 17.36 -5.00 -4.42
N ASN A 228 18.29 -5.70 -3.75
CA ASN A 228 18.03 -6.23 -2.42
C ASN A 228 18.20 -5.12 -1.38
N MET A 229 17.12 -4.82 -0.67
CA MET A 229 17.14 -3.89 0.46
C MET A 229 17.82 -4.54 1.66
N LYS A 230 18.74 -3.81 2.28
CA LYS A 230 19.47 -4.30 3.45
C LYS A 230 18.59 -4.31 4.70
N SER A 231 18.81 -5.32 5.53
CA SER A 231 18.13 -5.46 6.80
C SER A 231 18.94 -6.22 7.84
N PHE A 232 18.37 -6.39 9.04
CA PHE A 232 19.06 -6.98 10.17
C PHE A 232 18.08 -7.63 11.14
N VAL A 233 18.63 -8.41 12.09
CA VAL A 233 17.87 -9.10 13.14
C VAL A 233 17.70 -8.19 14.34
N VAL A 234 16.46 -8.03 14.80
CA VAL A 234 16.12 -7.44 16.10
C VAL A 234 16.24 -8.51 17.17
N THR A 235 16.98 -8.21 18.19
CA THR A 235 17.27 -9.11 19.32
C THR A 235 17.09 -8.36 20.64
N PRO A 236 17.03 -9.01 21.80
CA PRO A 236 16.98 -8.33 23.10
C PRO A 236 18.13 -7.35 23.35
N GLN A 237 19.28 -7.54 22.68
CA GLN A 237 20.45 -6.70 22.84
C GLN A 237 20.35 -5.36 22.08
N ASN A 238 19.62 -5.30 20.96
CA ASN A 238 19.52 -4.11 20.12
C ASN A 238 18.12 -3.51 20.04
N VAL A 239 17.10 -4.18 20.58
CA VAL A 239 15.69 -3.77 20.46
C VAL A 239 15.41 -2.39 21.05
N ALA A 240 16.09 -1.99 22.12
CA ALA A 240 15.87 -0.70 22.76
C ALA A 240 16.21 0.47 21.82
N ASP A 241 17.36 0.42 21.17
CA ASP A 241 17.81 1.46 20.23
C ASP A 241 16.94 1.50 18.98
N ILE A 242 16.56 0.32 18.48
CA ILE A 242 15.67 0.18 17.30
C ILE A 242 14.28 0.75 17.61
N SER A 243 13.72 0.41 18.78
CA SER A 243 12.42 0.90 19.22
C SER A 243 12.38 2.43 19.34
N LEU A 244 13.43 3.04 19.90
CA LEU A 244 13.55 4.50 20.00
C LEU A 244 13.58 5.16 18.62
N SER A 245 14.40 4.65 17.71
CA SER A 245 14.48 5.14 16.33
C SER A 245 13.17 4.97 15.58
N SER A 246 12.54 3.82 15.69
CA SER A 246 11.29 3.47 15.04
C SER A 246 10.13 4.34 15.54
N ASN A 247 10.02 4.52 16.85
CA ASN A 247 9.00 5.38 17.46
C ASN A 247 9.13 6.85 17.03
N SER A 248 10.37 7.33 16.85
CA SER A 248 10.62 8.67 16.32
C SER A 248 10.13 8.81 14.88
N LEU A 249 10.44 7.85 14.01
CA LEU A 249 9.98 7.81 12.62
C LEU A 249 8.46 7.69 12.53
N MET A 250 7.84 6.85 13.35
CA MET A 250 6.37 6.73 13.39
C MET A 250 5.69 8.05 13.78
N LYS A 251 6.21 8.77 14.78
CA LYS A 251 5.69 10.08 15.17
C LYS A 251 5.81 11.09 14.03
N GLN A 252 6.95 11.11 13.31
CA GLN A 252 7.15 11.97 12.15
C GLN A 252 6.16 11.63 11.03
N ASN A 253 5.96 10.35 10.72
CA ASN A 253 5.01 9.91 9.70
C ASN A 253 3.56 10.25 10.08
N GLN A 254 3.15 10.09 11.35
CA GLN A 254 1.83 10.50 11.83
C GLN A 254 1.64 12.02 11.72
N TYR A 255 2.67 12.79 12.03
CA TYR A 255 2.64 14.25 11.87
C TYR A 255 2.47 14.65 10.40
N LEU A 256 3.24 14.03 9.49
CA LEU A 256 3.11 14.25 8.04
C LEU A 256 1.73 13.86 7.52
N ALA A 257 1.19 12.70 7.91
CA ALA A 257 -0.16 12.29 7.55
C ALA A 257 -1.23 13.29 8.03
N THR A 258 -1.06 13.85 9.23
CA THR A 258 -1.94 14.89 9.77
C THR A 258 -1.87 16.17 8.94
N ILE A 259 -0.66 16.58 8.51
CA ILE A 259 -0.49 17.74 7.63
C ILE A 259 -1.14 17.49 6.27
N GLN A 260 -0.93 16.32 5.67
CA GLN A 260 -1.55 15.96 4.39
C GLN A 260 -3.07 16.00 4.47
N SER A 261 -3.68 15.40 5.49
CA SER A 261 -5.13 15.44 5.69
C SER A 261 -5.66 16.87 5.84
N LYS A 262 -4.95 17.73 6.58
CA LYS A 262 -5.31 19.16 6.68
C LYS A 262 -5.20 19.84 5.33
N LEU A 263 -4.13 19.59 4.57
CA LEU A 263 -3.93 20.18 3.24
C LEU A 263 -5.04 19.79 2.27
N GLU A 264 -5.41 18.50 2.24
CA GLU A 264 -6.53 18.02 1.42
C GLU A 264 -7.85 18.70 1.78
N THR A 265 -8.09 18.88 3.09
CA THR A 265 -9.26 19.62 3.58
C THR A 265 -9.26 21.07 3.10
N TYR A 266 -8.13 21.77 3.22
CA TYR A 266 -8.00 23.16 2.74
C TYR A 266 -8.16 23.26 1.23
N LEU A 267 -7.59 22.35 0.46
CA LEU A 267 -7.76 22.30 -1.00
C LEU A 267 -9.22 22.07 -1.38
N GLY A 268 -9.92 21.18 -0.67
CA GLY A 268 -11.36 20.96 -0.83
C GLY A 268 -12.17 22.25 -0.60
N PHE A 269 -11.93 22.97 0.49
CA PHE A 269 -12.57 24.27 0.75
C PHE A 269 -12.24 25.31 -0.32
N TYR A 270 -11.00 25.38 -0.77
CA TYR A 270 -10.59 26.29 -1.84
C TYR A 270 -11.34 26.01 -3.15
N HIS A 271 -11.49 24.74 -3.55
CA HIS A 271 -12.25 24.37 -4.74
C HIS A 271 -13.72 24.75 -4.63
N ILE A 272 -14.36 24.54 -3.46
CA ILE A 272 -15.74 24.93 -3.20
C ILE A 272 -15.88 26.46 -3.29
N GLN A 273 -15.00 27.21 -2.62
CA GLN A 273 -15.00 28.67 -2.63
C GLN A 273 -14.84 29.24 -4.05
N ARG A 274 -13.90 28.68 -4.82
CA ARG A 274 -13.68 29.05 -6.23
C ARG A 274 -14.94 28.78 -7.09
N SER A 275 -15.60 27.66 -6.91
CA SER A 275 -16.83 27.32 -7.62
C SER A 275 -17.97 28.28 -7.28
N LEU A 276 -18.13 28.65 -6.00
CA LEU A 276 -19.12 29.62 -5.56
C LEU A 276 -18.87 31.02 -6.16
N LEU A 277 -17.61 31.45 -6.24
CA LEU A 277 -17.26 32.75 -6.87
C LEU A 277 -17.59 32.76 -8.37
N ILE A 278 -17.35 31.64 -9.08
CA ILE A 278 -17.71 31.51 -10.51
C ILE A 278 -19.23 31.59 -10.68
N VAL A 279 -20.00 30.89 -9.86
CA VAL A 279 -21.47 30.95 -9.89
C VAL A 279 -21.97 32.35 -9.60
N ALA A 280 -21.44 33.00 -8.56
CA ALA A 280 -21.81 34.38 -8.22
C ALA A 280 -21.51 35.35 -9.38
N PHE A 281 -20.37 35.21 -10.04
CA PHE A 281 -20.01 36.01 -11.21
C PHE A 281 -21.00 35.81 -12.37
N LEU A 282 -21.39 34.57 -12.67
CA LEU A 282 -22.37 34.24 -13.70
C LEU A 282 -23.75 34.84 -13.40
N VAL A 283 -24.18 34.81 -12.14
CA VAL A 283 -25.45 35.40 -11.71
C VAL A 283 -25.42 36.92 -11.90
N ILE A 284 -24.33 37.59 -11.51
CA ILE A 284 -24.16 39.04 -11.69
C ILE A 284 -24.21 39.39 -13.19
N LEU A 285 -23.55 38.60 -14.04
CA LEU A 285 -23.55 38.80 -15.49
C LEU A 285 -24.97 38.67 -16.08
N LEU A 286 -25.74 37.68 -15.66
CA LEU A 286 -27.13 37.48 -16.08
C LEU A 286 -28.03 38.64 -15.66
N LEU A 287 -27.87 39.11 -14.43
CA LEU A 287 -28.60 40.32 -13.94
C LEU A 287 -28.25 41.55 -14.74
N ALA A 288 -26.97 41.76 -15.06
CA ALA A 288 -26.56 42.89 -15.91
C ALA A 288 -27.17 42.84 -17.31
N VAL A 289 -27.24 41.67 -17.93
CA VAL A 289 -27.91 41.45 -19.22
C VAL A 289 -29.38 41.69 -19.11
N ALA A 290 -30.07 41.23 -18.06
CA ALA A 290 -31.49 41.47 -17.83
C ALA A 290 -31.79 42.97 -17.66
N VAL A 291 -30.97 43.68 -16.88
CA VAL A 291 -31.09 45.14 -16.73
C VAL A 291 -30.89 45.88 -18.07
N ALA A 292 -29.88 45.48 -18.85
CA ALA A 292 -29.62 46.09 -20.14
C ALA A 292 -30.76 45.85 -21.16
N THR A 293 -31.34 44.67 -21.17
CA THR A 293 -32.47 44.29 -22.04
C THR A 293 -33.75 45.05 -21.64
N THR A 294 -34.06 45.11 -20.34
CA THR A 294 -35.21 45.88 -19.84
C THR A 294 -35.06 47.36 -20.12
N TRP A 295 -33.88 47.93 -19.93
CA TRP A 295 -33.60 49.35 -20.26
C TRP A 295 -33.79 49.63 -21.75
N ARG A 296 -33.30 48.76 -22.64
CA ARG A 296 -33.53 48.84 -24.09
C ARG A 296 -35.02 48.76 -24.42
N ALA A 297 -35.78 47.84 -23.86
CA ALA A 297 -37.20 47.70 -24.06
C ALA A 297 -37.96 48.96 -23.64
N VAL A 298 -37.67 49.50 -22.43
CA VAL A 298 -38.27 50.75 -21.94
C VAL A 298 -37.96 51.94 -22.89
N LYS A 299 -36.70 52.03 -23.38
CA LYS A 299 -36.31 53.08 -24.33
C LYS A 299 -37.08 52.99 -25.66
N VAL A 300 -37.25 51.75 -26.21
CA VAL A 300 -38.05 51.52 -27.43
C VAL A 300 -39.52 51.87 -27.20
N THR A 301 -40.13 51.43 -26.12
CA THR A 301 -41.53 51.73 -25.75
C THR A 301 -41.75 53.22 -25.57
N ARG A 302 -40.85 53.95 -24.90
CA ARG A 302 -40.93 55.42 -24.75
C ARG A 302 -40.87 56.13 -26.11
N ARG A 303 -40.04 55.68 -27.05
CA ARG A 303 -39.93 56.24 -28.40
C ARG A 303 -41.23 55.98 -29.19
N ALA A 304 -41.78 54.74 -29.15
CA ALA A 304 -43.03 54.39 -29.80
C ALA A 304 -44.22 55.21 -29.28
N ASN A 305 -44.32 55.36 -27.93
CA ASN A 305 -45.36 56.15 -27.31
C ASN A 305 -45.29 57.68 -27.68
N ARG A 306 -44.03 58.18 -27.79
CA ARG A 306 -43.82 59.56 -28.23
C ARG A 306 -44.32 59.78 -29.67
N ARG A 307 -43.96 58.87 -30.55
CA ARG A 307 -44.37 58.86 -31.95
C ARG A 307 -45.91 58.74 -32.12
N MET A 308 -46.55 57.93 -31.30
CA MET A 308 -47.97 57.71 -31.25
C MET A 308 -48.70 58.99 -30.81
N ARG A 309 -48.15 59.70 -29.83
CA ARG A 309 -48.67 61.04 -29.38
C ARG A 309 -48.56 62.08 -30.49
N GLU A 310 -47.41 62.18 -31.15
CA GLU A 310 -47.21 63.11 -32.29
C GLU A 310 -48.22 62.85 -33.42
N LEU A 311 -48.43 61.56 -33.79
CA LEU A 311 -49.47 61.22 -34.79
C LEU A 311 -50.89 61.51 -34.34
N ASN A 312 -51.22 61.31 -33.10
CA ASN A 312 -52.55 61.62 -32.55
C ASN A 312 -52.81 63.18 -32.51
N ASP A 313 -51.78 63.92 -32.19
CA ASP A 313 -51.85 65.40 -32.21
C ASP A 313 -51.99 65.92 -33.66
N GLU A 314 -51.29 65.31 -34.63
CA GLU A 314 -51.45 65.63 -36.06
C GLU A 314 -52.88 65.29 -36.57
N GLN A 315 -53.40 64.08 -36.21
CA GLN A 315 -54.78 63.76 -36.52
C GLN A 315 -55.80 64.74 -35.92
N THR A 316 -55.60 65.10 -34.63
CA THR A 316 -56.51 66.04 -33.97
C THR A 316 -56.47 67.38 -34.65
N ARG A 317 -55.29 67.93 -35.03
CA ARG A 317 -55.15 69.17 -35.80
C ARG A 317 -55.81 69.08 -37.18
N PHE A 318 -55.64 67.90 -37.85
CA PHE A 318 -56.30 67.69 -39.16
C PHE A 318 -57.82 67.76 -39.03
N PHE A 319 -58.43 67.03 -38.07
CA PHE A 319 -59.87 67.06 -37.83
C PHE A 319 -60.38 68.47 -37.41
N THR A 320 -59.61 69.19 -36.61
CA THR A 320 -59.98 70.57 -36.19
C THR A 320 -59.97 71.51 -37.38
N ASN A 321 -58.95 71.45 -38.25
CA ASN A 321 -58.85 72.22 -39.46
C ASN A 321 -59.94 71.87 -40.50
N ALA A 322 -60.19 70.56 -40.69
CA ALA A 322 -61.28 70.07 -41.57
C ALA A 322 -62.67 70.57 -41.07
N SER A 323 -62.90 70.52 -39.74
CA SER A 323 -64.15 71.06 -39.13
C SER A 323 -64.32 72.58 -39.31
N HIS A 324 -63.20 73.29 -39.27
CA HIS A 324 -63.21 74.73 -39.54
C HIS A 324 -63.53 75.07 -40.99
N GLN A 325 -62.95 74.28 -41.94
CA GLN A 325 -63.22 74.52 -43.37
C GLN A 325 -64.65 74.11 -43.78
N LEU A 326 -65.28 73.19 -43.11
CA LEU A 326 -66.69 72.85 -43.36
C LEU A 326 -67.72 73.70 -42.69
N ARG A 327 -67.31 74.71 -41.88
CA ARG A 327 -68.18 75.67 -41.19
C ARG A 327 -68.17 77.06 -41.80
N THR A 328 -67.48 77.29 -42.91
CA THR A 328 -67.61 78.58 -43.67
C THR A 328 -68.60 78.38 -44.77
N PRO A 329 -69.67 79.17 -44.79
CA PRO A 329 -70.75 79.09 -45.79
C PRO A 329 -70.27 79.53 -47.18
#